data_e286308f0554fe185bafb125790e7bc1
#
_entry.id   e286308f0554fe185bafb125790e7bc1
#
_cell.length_a   1.000
_cell.length_b   1.000
_cell.length_c   1.000
_cell.angle_alpha   90.00
_cell.angle_beta   90.00
_cell.angle_gamma   90.00
#
_symmetry.space_group_name_H-M   'P 1'
#
loop_
_entity.id
_entity.type
_entity.pdbx_description
1 polymer ?
#
loop_
_entity_poly.entity_id
_entity_poly.type
_entity_poly.pdbx_seq_one_letter_code
_entity_poly.pdbx_strand_id
1 'polypeptide(L)'
;MELHLFATACLLFGRIMITHQTHMNSVSTFLFTPRGPQMFPCLTYLERNVRVDCEFPPTYQVPGPYCEYRQDSRLVGSTFPNTVIYVSTEDRRRSNVSLVTPNLCRLTWAPLADEKPFTYTCRVYQGSSWKENSMAVHHRILPICSAISVMFKSAPWFLSLVMSLPMAVGLLSP
;
A
#
# COMPACT_ATOMS: atom_id res chain seq x y z
N MET A 1 28.23 -35.52 -21.21
CA MET A 1 28.41 -34.30 -22.01
C MET A 1 27.09 -33.46 -22.07
N GLU A 2 25.95 -34.09 -21.91
CA GLU A 2 24.66 -33.41 -21.97
C GLU A 2 24.32 -32.55 -20.72
N LEU A 3 24.79 -32.96 -19.53
CA LEU A 3 24.45 -32.28 -18.25
C LEU A 3 25.05 -30.86 -18.17
N HIS A 4 26.18 -30.61 -18.77
CA HIS A 4 26.80 -29.29 -18.80
C HIS A 4 26.10 -28.29 -19.74
N LEU A 5 25.48 -28.78 -20.82
CA LEU A 5 24.74 -27.92 -21.75
C LEU A 5 23.45 -27.40 -21.11
N PHE A 6 22.75 -28.23 -20.32
CA PHE A 6 21.51 -27.83 -19.62
C PHE A 6 21.79 -26.80 -18.50
N ALA A 7 22.90 -26.97 -17.76
CA ALA A 7 23.26 -26.03 -16.70
C ALA A 7 23.64 -24.65 -17.26
N THR A 8 24.34 -24.59 -18.38
CA THR A 8 24.68 -23.31 -19.03
C THR A 8 23.49 -22.66 -19.69
N ALA A 9 22.56 -23.40 -20.26
CA ALA A 9 21.32 -22.86 -20.80
C ALA A 9 20.43 -22.23 -19.69
N CYS A 10 20.27 -22.89 -18.54
CA CYS A 10 19.51 -22.33 -17.41
C CYS A 10 20.15 -21.05 -16.85
N LEU A 11 21.48 -20.96 -16.79
CA LEU A 11 22.19 -19.77 -16.33
C LEU A 11 22.03 -18.59 -17.31
N LEU A 12 22.03 -18.87 -18.62
CA LEU A 12 21.83 -17.85 -19.66
C LEU A 12 20.36 -17.35 -19.66
N PHE A 13 19.39 -18.25 -19.55
CA PHE A 13 17.97 -17.86 -19.43
C PHE A 13 17.70 -17.06 -18.16
N GLY A 14 18.30 -17.45 -17.03
CA GLY A 14 18.20 -16.70 -15.79
C GLY A 14 18.78 -15.27 -15.91
N ARG A 15 19.90 -15.10 -16.59
CA ARG A 15 20.49 -13.77 -16.83
C ARG A 15 19.65 -12.92 -17.79
N ILE A 16 19.09 -13.50 -18.84
CA ILE A 16 18.23 -12.78 -19.80
C ILE A 16 16.94 -12.32 -19.11
N MET A 17 16.35 -13.17 -18.26
CA MET A 17 15.13 -12.78 -17.51
C MET A 17 15.41 -11.67 -16.48
N ILE A 18 16.56 -11.71 -15.79
CA ILE A 18 16.93 -10.68 -14.81
C ILE A 18 17.21 -9.35 -15.52
N THR A 19 17.92 -9.35 -16.65
CA THR A 19 18.18 -8.12 -17.41
C THR A 19 16.92 -7.54 -18.04
N HIS A 20 15.98 -8.37 -18.50
CA HIS A 20 14.71 -7.89 -19.03
C HIS A 20 13.82 -7.28 -17.92
N GLN A 21 13.85 -7.85 -16.71
CA GLN A 21 13.06 -7.39 -15.58
C GLN A 21 13.61 -6.08 -14.97
N THR A 22 14.93 -5.90 -14.96
CA THR A 22 15.54 -4.63 -14.55
C THR A 22 15.27 -3.50 -15.55
N HIS A 23 15.21 -3.80 -16.85
CA HIS A 23 14.90 -2.80 -17.87
C HIS A 23 13.42 -2.40 -17.87
N MET A 24 12.49 -3.34 -17.64
CA MET A 24 11.07 -3.04 -17.53
C MET A 24 10.74 -2.26 -16.24
N ASN A 25 11.40 -2.56 -15.11
CA ASN A 25 11.18 -1.79 -13.88
C ASN A 25 11.73 -0.35 -14.00
N SER A 26 12.79 -0.12 -14.77
CA SER A 26 13.35 1.21 -15.00
C SER A 26 12.46 2.07 -15.92
N VAL A 27 11.83 1.48 -16.92
CA VAL A 27 10.96 2.20 -17.87
C VAL A 27 9.59 2.49 -17.25
N SER A 28 9.07 1.59 -16.41
CA SER A 28 7.77 1.76 -15.75
C SER A 28 7.79 2.85 -14.67
N THR A 29 8.91 3.08 -14.01
CA THR A 29 9.04 4.11 -12.97
C THR A 29 9.07 5.54 -13.53
N PHE A 30 9.46 5.72 -14.79
CA PHE A 30 9.54 7.06 -15.38
C PHE A 30 8.20 7.63 -15.87
N LEU A 31 7.21 6.76 -16.18
CA LEU A 31 5.95 7.20 -16.80
C LEU A 31 4.78 7.37 -15.82
N PHE A 32 4.87 6.86 -14.59
CA PHE A 32 3.77 6.91 -13.61
C PHE A 32 4.27 7.12 -12.18
N THR A 33 5.05 8.18 -11.93
CA THR A 33 5.20 8.65 -10.54
C THR A 33 3.86 9.21 -10.09
N PRO A 34 3.16 8.57 -9.14
CA PRO A 34 1.90 9.10 -8.64
C PRO A 34 2.17 10.47 -8.01
N ARG A 35 1.40 11.46 -8.43
CA ARG A 35 1.56 12.86 -7.98
C ARG A 35 1.19 13.07 -6.51
N GLY A 36 0.69 12.05 -5.83
CA GLY A 36 0.25 12.11 -4.44
C GLY A 36 0.50 10.80 -3.69
N PRO A 37 0.07 10.71 -2.43
CA PRO A 37 0.16 9.50 -1.64
C PRO A 37 -0.67 8.37 -2.25
N GLN A 38 -0.25 7.12 -2.04
CA GLN A 38 -0.98 5.94 -2.48
C GLN A 38 -1.98 5.52 -1.41
N MET A 39 -3.21 5.20 -1.81
CA MET A 39 -4.27 4.81 -0.88
C MET A 39 -4.66 3.35 -1.07
N PHE A 40 -4.78 2.61 0.04
CA PHE A 40 -5.11 1.18 0.06
C PHE A 40 -6.25 0.92 1.05
N PRO A 41 -7.51 0.91 0.57
CA PRO A 41 -8.65 0.62 1.41
C PRO A 41 -8.85 -0.88 1.57
N CYS A 42 -9.21 -1.31 2.78
CA CYS A 42 -9.57 -2.69 3.11
C CYS A 42 -10.47 -2.72 4.34
N LEU A 43 -11.07 -3.88 4.66
CA LEU A 43 -11.83 -4.10 5.90
C LEU A 43 -10.96 -4.83 6.93
N THR A 44 -10.99 -4.38 8.17
CA THR A 44 -10.39 -5.13 9.29
C THR A 44 -11.08 -6.49 9.46
N TYR A 45 -10.33 -7.50 9.88
CA TYR A 45 -10.85 -8.88 9.91
C TYR A 45 -11.98 -9.08 10.93
N LEU A 46 -11.80 -8.60 12.15
CA LEU A 46 -12.74 -8.82 13.26
C LEU A 46 -13.90 -7.81 13.26
N GLU A 47 -13.57 -6.52 13.39
CA GLU A 47 -14.57 -5.48 13.57
C GLU A 47 -15.23 -5.02 12.27
N ARG A 48 -14.69 -5.44 11.12
CA ARG A 48 -15.15 -5.03 9.78
C ARG A 48 -15.13 -3.51 9.59
N ASN A 49 -14.25 -2.83 10.30
CA ASN A 49 -14.01 -1.40 10.13
C ASN A 49 -13.34 -1.11 8.78
N VAL A 50 -13.67 0.01 8.18
CA VAL A 50 -12.95 0.51 7.00
C VAL A 50 -11.57 0.97 7.46
N ARG A 51 -10.53 0.38 6.87
CA ARG A 51 -9.15 0.82 7.04
C ARG A 51 -8.66 1.40 5.73
N VAL A 52 -8.08 2.58 5.78
CA VAL A 52 -7.44 3.23 4.62
C VAL A 52 -6.00 3.51 4.98
N ASP A 53 -5.09 2.75 4.39
CA ASP A 53 -3.66 2.99 4.47
C ASP A 53 -3.26 4.00 3.39
N CYS A 54 -2.45 4.98 3.78
CA CYS A 54 -1.98 6.06 2.94
C CYS A 54 -0.46 6.06 2.97
N GLU A 55 0.17 5.58 1.91
CA GLU A 55 1.60 5.47 1.77
C GLU A 55 2.16 6.64 0.94
N PHE A 56 3.26 7.22 1.40
CA PHE A 56 3.90 8.36 0.77
C PHE A 56 5.44 8.24 0.85
N PRO A 57 6.19 8.92 -0.02
CA PRO A 57 7.64 8.91 0.04
C PRO A 57 8.15 9.42 1.38
N PRO A 58 9.14 8.77 2.00
CA PRO A 58 9.73 9.24 3.25
C PRO A 58 10.38 10.61 3.05
N THR A 59 10.37 11.43 4.10
CA THR A 59 10.99 12.75 4.10
C THR A 59 11.73 13.02 5.41
N TYR A 60 12.76 13.85 5.33
CA TYR A 60 13.45 14.41 6.48
C TYR A 60 13.03 15.86 6.78
N GLN A 61 12.01 16.38 6.07
CA GLN A 61 11.53 17.74 6.26
C GLN A 61 10.82 17.90 7.61
N VAL A 62 11.07 19.03 8.26
CA VAL A 62 10.45 19.41 9.53
C VAL A 62 9.57 20.63 9.29
N PRO A 63 8.38 20.71 9.89
CA PRO A 63 7.68 19.74 10.72
C PRO A 63 7.05 18.61 9.89
N GLY A 64 6.72 17.51 10.54
CA GLY A 64 5.98 16.40 9.95
C GLY A 64 6.79 15.11 9.82
N PRO A 65 6.24 14.08 9.13
CA PRO A 65 4.97 14.10 8.39
C PRO A 65 3.73 14.10 9.29
N TYR A 66 2.68 14.78 8.82
CA TYR A 66 1.34 14.75 9.41
C TYR A 66 0.32 14.34 8.37
N CYS A 67 -0.75 13.66 8.79
CA CYS A 67 -1.79 13.18 7.91
C CYS A 67 -3.15 13.67 8.35
N GLU A 68 -3.98 13.98 7.36
CA GLU A 68 -5.36 14.41 7.55
C GLU A 68 -6.25 13.54 6.65
N TYR A 69 -7.31 12.98 7.23
CA TYR A 69 -8.30 12.23 6.48
C TYR A 69 -9.63 12.95 6.44
N ARG A 70 -10.22 12.97 5.25
CA ARG A 70 -11.57 13.49 5.01
C ARG A 70 -12.45 12.39 4.41
N GLN A 71 -13.72 12.43 4.80
CA GLN A 71 -14.79 11.65 4.21
C GLN A 71 -15.69 12.61 3.46
N ASP A 72 -15.75 12.53 2.14
CA ASP A 72 -16.20 13.59 1.24
C ASP A 72 -15.40 14.89 1.53
N SER A 73 -16.06 15.95 2.02
CA SER A 73 -15.37 17.19 2.43
C SER A 73 -15.15 17.30 3.94
N ARG A 74 -15.71 16.38 4.73
CA ARG A 74 -15.72 16.42 6.21
C ARG A 74 -14.42 15.84 6.77
N LEU A 75 -13.77 16.58 7.67
CA LEU A 75 -12.60 16.08 8.40
C LEU A 75 -13.03 15.00 9.40
N VAL A 76 -12.46 13.80 9.26
CA VAL A 76 -12.76 12.65 10.14
C VAL A 76 -11.61 12.28 11.06
N GLY A 77 -10.41 12.75 10.79
CA GLY A 77 -9.27 12.54 11.69
C GLY A 77 -7.98 13.15 11.16
N SER A 78 -7.04 13.39 12.08
CA SER A 78 -5.72 13.94 11.76
C SER A 78 -4.69 13.48 12.81
N THR A 79 -3.44 13.35 12.39
CA THR A 79 -2.30 13.17 13.30
C THR A 79 -1.72 14.51 13.76
N PHE A 80 -2.14 15.62 13.16
CA PHE A 80 -1.69 16.95 13.54
C PHE A 80 -2.44 17.43 14.79
N PRO A 81 -1.76 17.69 15.92
CA PRO A 81 -2.41 17.95 17.21
C PRO A 81 -3.43 19.08 17.18
N ASN A 82 -3.10 20.17 16.50
CA ASN A 82 -3.96 21.36 16.43
C ASN A 82 -5.19 21.17 15.52
N THR A 83 -5.18 20.17 14.64
CA THR A 83 -6.30 19.91 13.72
C THR A 83 -7.33 18.95 14.32
N VAL A 84 -6.93 18.11 15.26
CA VAL A 84 -7.81 17.12 15.90
C VAL A 84 -9.01 17.76 16.60
N ILE A 85 -8.87 19.01 17.10
CA ILE A 85 -9.96 19.75 17.76
C ILE A 85 -11.13 20.06 16.81
N TYR A 86 -10.88 20.13 15.50
CA TYR A 86 -11.91 20.41 14.48
C TYR A 86 -12.69 19.15 14.05
N VAL A 87 -12.26 17.97 14.49
CA VAL A 87 -13.00 16.72 14.26
C VAL A 87 -14.20 16.68 15.21
N SER A 88 -15.39 16.38 14.69
CA SER A 88 -16.59 16.28 15.53
C SER A 88 -16.43 15.20 16.63
N THR A 89 -17.13 15.35 17.74
CA THR A 89 -17.06 14.36 18.83
C THR A 89 -17.54 12.99 18.39
N GLU A 90 -18.54 12.94 17.51
CA GLU A 90 -19.05 11.70 16.93
C GLU A 90 -17.99 11.02 16.05
N ASP A 91 -17.37 11.77 15.16
CA ASP A 91 -16.32 11.24 14.28
C ASP A 91 -15.10 10.77 15.07
N ARG A 92 -14.70 11.49 16.12
CA ARG A 92 -13.60 11.07 17.00
C ARG A 92 -13.84 9.74 17.70
N ARG A 93 -15.07 9.38 17.97
CA ARG A 93 -15.43 8.08 18.57
C ARG A 93 -15.36 6.94 17.54
N ARG A 94 -15.52 7.26 16.26
CA ARG A 94 -15.59 6.29 15.15
C ARG A 94 -14.28 6.18 14.37
N SER A 95 -13.41 7.18 14.47
CA SER A 95 -12.15 7.24 13.71
C SER A 95 -10.95 7.10 14.61
N ASN A 96 -9.95 6.40 14.11
CA ASN A 96 -8.60 6.41 14.65
C ASN A 96 -7.64 6.69 13.50
N VAL A 97 -6.86 7.77 13.63
CA VAL A 97 -5.83 8.14 12.65
C VAL A 97 -4.48 8.10 13.33
N SER A 98 -3.54 7.36 12.75
CA SER A 98 -2.19 7.21 13.29
C SER A 98 -1.14 7.17 12.18
N LEU A 99 0.06 7.64 12.50
CA LEU A 99 1.26 7.41 11.72
C LEU A 99 1.85 6.07 12.14
N VAL A 100 1.68 5.03 11.32
CA VAL A 100 2.10 3.65 11.64
C VAL A 100 3.59 3.46 11.41
N THR A 101 4.10 4.06 10.34
CA THR A 101 5.53 4.14 10.02
C THR A 101 5.85 5.56 9.56
N PRO A 102 7.13 5.96 9.44
CA PRO A 102 7.49 7.31 8.98
C PRO A 102 6.93 7.72 7.61
N ASN A 103 6.40 6.78 6.85
CA ASN A 103 5.87 6.99 5.50
C ASN A 103 4.48 6.36 5.28
N LEU A 104 3.79 5.95 6.36
CA LEU A 104 2.48 5.30 6.29
C LEU A 104 1.53 5.86 7.33
N CYS A 105 0.50 6.53 6.89
CA CYS A 105 -0.65 6.90 7.71
C CYS A 105 -1.78 5.90 7.57
N ARG A 106 -2.52 5.69 8.65
CA ARG A 106 -3.67 4.80 8.70
C ARG A 106 -4.87 5.47 9.31
N LEU A 107 -5.97 5.40 8.61
CA LEU A 107 -7.31 5.65 9.13
C LEU A 107 -7.97 4.29 9.41
N THR A 108 -8.56 4.14 10.60
CA THR A 108 -9.54 3.10 10.90
C THR A 108 -10.86 3.79 11.22
N TRP A 109 -11.91 3.42 10.49
CA TRP A 109 -13.23 4.03 10.56
C TRP A 109 -14.29 2.98 10.83
N ALA A 110 -15.07 3.17 11.91
CA ALA A 110 -16.22 2.32 12.23
C ALA A 110 -17.48 2.83 11.47
N PRO A 111 -17.88 2.17 10.35
CA PRO A 111 -19.02 2.60 9.57
C PRO A 111 -20.33 2.28 10.28
N LEU A 112 -21.39 3.01 9.95
CA LEU A 112 -22.76 2.62 10.28
C LEU A 112 -23.25 1.55 9.28
N ALA A 113 -24.19 0.70 9.69
CA ALA A 113 -24.67 -0.43 8.88
C ALA A 113 -25.23 -0.01 7.50
N ASP A 114 -25.84 1.17 7.42
CA ASP A 114 -26.53 1.69 6.22
C ASP A 114 -25.73 2.80 5.52
N GLU A 115 -24.42 2.87 5.76
CA GLU A 115 -23.60 3.89 5.13
C GLU A 115 -23.51 3.71 3.61
N LYS A 116 -23.77 4.81 2.89
CA LYS A 116 -23.51 4.92 1.45
C LYS A 116 -22.00 4.88 1.17
N PRO A 117 -21.61 4.64 -0.10
CA PRO A 117 -20.22 4.84 -0.50
C PRO A 117 -19.78 6.29 -0.26
N PHE A 118 -18.53 6.46 0.18
CA PHE A 118 -17.90 7.74 0.45
C PHE A 118 -16.60 7.90 -0.30
N THR A 119 -16.24 9.14 -0.60
CA THR A 119 -14.89 9.47 -1.07
C THR A 119 -14.00 9.78 0.13
N TYR A 120 -12.96 8.97 0.31
CA TYR A 120 -11.92 9.26 1.30
C TYR A 120 -10.77 10.00 0.64
N THR A 121 -10.33 11.07 1.29
CA THR A 121 -9.15 11.85 0.89
C THR A 121 -8.10 11.73 1.97
N CYS A 122 -6.90 11.35 1.60
CA CYS A 122 -5.71 11.41 2.44
C CYS A 122 -4.85 12.59 2.02
N ARG A 123 -4.59 13.52 2.92
CA ARG A 123 -3.68 14.64 2.76
C ARG A 123 -2.48 14.44 3.67
N VAL A 124 -1.28 14.51 3.11
CA VAL A 124 -0.02 14.36 3.83
C VAL A 124 0.77 15.65 3.76
N TYR A 125 1.12 16.17 4.92
CA TYR A 125 1.96 17.36 5.09
C TYR A 125 3.40 16.94 5.33
N GLN A 126 4.31 17.48 4.56
CA GLN A 126 5.75 17.24 4.66
C GLN A 126 6.49 18.58 4.58
N GLY A 127 6.95 19.08 5.74
CA GLY A 127 7.47 20.43 5.85
C GLY A 127 6.40 21.49 5.57
N SER A 128 6.68 22.43 4.69
CA SER A 128 5.76 23.51 4.29
C SER A 128 4.81 23.12 3.14
N SER A 129 4.96 21.92 2.59
CA SER A 129 4.16 21.43 1.45
C SER A 129 3.20 20.32 1.86
N TRP A 130 2.18 20.11 1.05
CA TRP A 130 1.28 18.97 1.21
C TRP A 130 0.92 18.36 -0.14
N LYS A 131 0.57 17.09 -0.09
CA LYS A 131 0.03 16.33 -1.23
C LYS A 131 -1.18 15.55 -0.77
N GLU A 132 -2.14 15.36 -1.67
CA GLU A 132 -3.34 14.58 -1.37
C GLU A 132 -3.68 13.65 -2.51
N ASN A 133 -4.45 12.63 -2.15
CA ASN A 133 -5.11 11.72 -3.08
C ASN A 133 -6.49 11.36 -2.53
N SER A 134 -7.41 11.04 -3.42
CA SER A 134 -8.79 10.70 -3.08
C SER A 134 -9.21 9.41 -3.76
N MET A 135 -10.04 8.62 -3.06
CA MET A 135 -10.55 7.35 -3.55
C MET A 135 -11.99 7.14 -3.11
N ALA A 136 -12.85 6.74 -4.04
CA ALA A 136 -14.19 6.28 -3.70
C ALA A 136 -14.13 4.88 -3.08
N VAL A 137 -14.77 4.72 -1.93
CA VAL A 137 -14.75 3.48 -1.14
C VAL A 137 -16.17 2.98 -0.94
N HIS A 138 -16.44 1.78 -1.41
CA HIS A 138 -17.68 1.06 -1.19
C HIS A 138 -17.45 0.02 -0.09
N HIS A 139 -17.87 0.29 1.11
CA HIS A 139 -17.68 -0.56 2.28
C HIS A 139 -18.03 -2.04 2.04
N ARG A 140 -19.12 -2.32 1.30
CA ARG A 140 -19.62 -3.69 1.08
C ARG A 140 -18.75 -4.55 0.16
N ILE A 141 -17.90 -3.94 -0.66
CA ILE A 141 -17.07 -4.64 -1.67
C ILE A 141 -15.58 -4.58 -1.38
N LEU A 142 -15.18 -4.02 -0.23
CA LEU A 142 -13.78 -3.96 0.14
C LEU A 142 -13.22 -5.34 0.46
N PRO A 143 -11.98 -5.62 0.04
CA PRO A 143 -11.27 -6.82 0.46
C PRO A 143 -10.94 -6.76 1.97
N ILE A 144 -10.77 -7.91 2.58
CA ILE A 144 -10.24 -8.00 3.94
C ILE A 144 -8.77 -7.59 3.95
N CYS A 145 -8.38 -6.80 4.94
CA CYS A 145 -6.97 -6.43 5.13
C CYS A 145 -6.15 -7.69 5.42
N SER A 146 -5.26 -8.04 4.53
CA SER A 146 -4.33 -9.15 4.71
C SER A 146 -2.90 -8.64 4.72
N ALA A 147 -2.06 -9.22 5.57
CA ALA A 147 -0.62 -8.93 5.56
C ALA A 147 0.05 -9.37 4.24
N ILE A 148 -0.56 -10.34 3.55
CA ILE A 148 -0.02 -10.93 2.32
C ILE A 148 -0.05 -9.94 1.14
N SER A 149 -1.06 -9.05 1.06
CA SER A 149 -1.17 -8.08 -0.03
C SER A 149 -0.01 -7.07 -0.06
N VAL A 150 0.58 -6.79 1.09
CA VAL A 150 1.76 -5.91 1.21
C VAL A 150 3.02 -6.62 0.71
N MET A 151 3.15 -7.93 1.00
CA MET A 151 4.30 -8.73 0.56
C MET A 151 4.35 -8.91 -0.96
N PHE A 152 3.21 -9.11 -1.62
CA PHE A 152 3.18 -9.27 -3.08
C PHE A 152 3.50 -7.98 -3.84
N LYS A 153 3.21 -6.81 -3.29
CA LYS A 153 3.57 -5.53 -3.91
C LYS A 153 5.04 -5.15 -3.76
N SER A 154 5.64 -5.51 -2.61
CA SER A 154 7.02 -5.12 -2.30
C SER A 154 8.08 -6.14 -2.73
N ALA A 155 7.68 -7.36 -3.11
CA ALA A 155 8.62 -8.42 -3.45
C ALA A 155 8.15 -9.29 -4.63
N PRO A 156 8.15 -8.76 -5.87
CA PRO A 156 7.80 -9.53 -7.07
C PRO A 156 8.75 -10.73 -7.29
N TRP A 157 9.95 -10.70 -6.71
CA TRP A 157 10.90 -11.81 -6.72
C TRP A 157 10.43 -13.06 -5.94
N PHE A 158 9.53 -12.89 -4.97
CA PHE A 158 8.98 -14.01 -4.19
C PHE A 158 8.14 -14.95 -5.06
N LEU A 159 7.40 -14.40 -6.02
CA LEU A 159 6.62 -15.19 -6.98
C LEU A 159 7.52 -16.04 -7.89
N SER A 160 8.67 -15.51 -8.34
CA SER A 160 9.60 -16.28 -9.14
C SER A 160 10.28 -17.39 -8.35
N LEU A 161 10.52 -17.20 -7.06
CA LEU A 161 11.08 -18.20 -6.15
C LEU A 161 10.10 -19.35 -5.89
N VAL A 162 8.83 -19.04 -5.65
CA VAL A 162 7.78 -20.04 -5.43
C VAL A 162 7.50 -20.86 -6.70
N MET A 163 7.57 -20.24 -7.88
CA MET A 163 7.36 -20.93 -9.17
C MET A 163 8.55 -21.78 -9.59
N SER A 164 9.76 -21.50 -9.09
CA SER A 164 10.98 -22.30 -9.41
C SER A 164 11.16 -23.53 -8.51
N LEU A 165 10.53 -23.55 -7.34
CA LEU A 165 10.61 -24.67 -6.38
C LEU A 165 10.15 -26.04 -6.93
N PRO A 166 9.02 -26.18 -7.63
CA PRO A 166 8.58 -27.47 -8.15
C PRO A 166 9.50 -28.06 -9.22
N MET A 167 10.20 -27.20 -9.98
CA MET A 167 11.18 -27.69 -10.99
C MET A 167 12.44 -28.26 -10.33
N ALA A 168 12.89 -27.68 -9.21
CA ALA A 168 14.06 -28.18 -8.50
C ALA A 168 13.79 -29.51 -7.78
N VAL A 169 12.59 -29.70 -7.25
CA VAL A 169 12.20 -30.95 -6.57
C VAL A 169 11.95 -32.08 -7.56
N GLY A 170 11.44 -31.78 -8.76
CA GLY A 170 11.23 -32.79 -9.82
C GLY A 170 12.53 -33.37 -10.41
N LEU A 171 13.65 -32.66 -10.28
CA LEU A 171 14.98 -33.13 -10.75
C LEU A 171 15.75 -33.96 -9.70
N LEU A 172 15.27 -34.04 -8.47
CA LEU A 172 15.87 -34.79 -7.35
C LEU A 172 15.15 -36.12 -7.05
N SER A 173 14.07 -36.46 -7.78
CA SER A 173 13.44 -37.78 -7.69
C SER A 173 14.18 -38.80 -8.58
N PRO A 174 14.70 -39.91 -8.00
CA PRO A 174 15.38 -40.95 -8.75
C PRO A 174 14.42 -41.71 -9.66
#